data_a7496e48d19d1eec6587d302bcaa554b
#
_entry.id   a7496e48d19d1eec6587d302bcaa554b
#
_cell.length_a   1.000
_cell.length_b   1.000
_cell.length_c   1.000
_cell.angle_alpha   90.00
_cell.angle_beta   90.00
_cell.angle_gamma   90.00
#
_symmetry.space_group_name_H-M   'P 1'
#
loop_
_entity.id
_entity.type
_entity.pdbx_description
1 polymer ?
#
loop_
_entity_poly.entity_id
_entity_poly.type
_entity_poly.pdbx_seq_one_letter_code
_entity_poly.pdbx_strand_id
1 'polypeptide(L)'
;MKVLEGKAALVTGSARGIGRATAALLAEHGASVMVADLDEDLAAETAGEIEGTTAVFGGDLTEDGVCEALVAATVEAFGKLDIVVNNAGFGWDGIAHKMSDEQFRAMLEIHTVVPFRILRAAAPHFREPAKQEAAEGLEVFRKVVNVTSISGTQGNVGQANYAAGKAGLIGLTKTLAREWGPSKVNVNAVAFGFVETRMTAPAGEETFTAGGVEIPMGIPEQMRELAGKLIPLGRPARPEEAAGPIFFLCSPWSNFVHGQVITASGGQMTGMTS
;
A
#
# COMPACT_ATOMS: atom_id res chain seq x y z
N MET A 1 -2.81 24.30 1.26
CA MET A 1 -3.73 24.06 2.41
C MET A 1 -3.41 22.70 2.98
N LYS A 2 -3.06 22.64 4.26
CA LYS A 2 -2.70 21.38 4.95
C LYS A 2 -3.97 20.62 5.37
N VAL A 3 -4.56 19.88 4.42
CA VAL A 3 -5.84 19.18 4.63
C VAL A 3 -5.76 17.97 5.56
N LEU A 4 -4.54 17.54 5.92
CA LEU A 4 -4.26 16.44 6.86
C LEU A 4 -3.61 16.95 8.16
N GLU A 5 -3.69 18.24 8.44
CA GLU A 5 -3.15 18.82 9.68
C GLU A 5 -3.67 18.05 10.91
N GLY A 6 -2.74 17.65 11.78
CA GLY A 6 -3.04 16.90 12.99
C GLY A 6 -3.48 15.45 12.78
N LYS A 7 -3.35 14.86 11.57
CA LYS A 7 -3.54 13.45 11.30
C LYS A 7 -2.25 12.67 11.49
N ALA A 8 -2.35 11.43 11.97
CA ALA A 8 -1.25 10.48 12.08
C ALA A 8 -1.42 9.37 11.05
N ALA A 9 -0.41 9.14 10.23
CA ALA A 9 -0.42 8.19 9.13
C ALA A 9 0.68 7.13 9.30
N LEU A 10 0.35 5.90 8.98
CA LEU A 10 1.27 4.79 8.82
C LEU A 10 1.32 4.40 7.33
N VAL A 11 2.52 4.38 6.73
CA VAL A 11 2.74 3.94 5.35
C VAL A 11 3.76 2.82 5.35
N THR A 12 3.38 1.62 4.89
CA THR A 12 4.28 0.47 4.80
C THR A 12 5.01 0.43 3.46
N GLY A 13 6.28 -0.07 3.44
CA GLY A 13 7.12 -0.07 2.25
C GLY A 13 7.40 1.35 1.76
N SER A 14 7.73 2.27 2.67
CA SER A 14 7.79 3.70 2.39
C SER A 14 9.20 4.29 2.36
N ALA A 15 10.25 3.47 2.40
CA ALA A 15 11.62 3.92 2.18
C ALA A 15 11.90 4.28 0.70
N ARG A 16 11.06 3.83 -0.24
CA ARG A 16 11.26 4.07 -1.68
C ARG A 16 9.96 4.03 -2.48
N GLY A 17 10.02 4.40 -3.77
CA GLY A 17 8.95 4.22 -4.74
C GLY A 17 7.63 4.89 -4.36
N ILE A 18 6.52 4.18 -4.58
CA ILE A 18 5.16 4.69 -4.32
C ILE A 18 4.97 5.03 -2.84
N GLY A 19 5.49 4.19 -1.94
CA GLY A 19 5.38 4.41 -0.49
C GLY A 19 6.07 5.69 -0.05
N ARG A 20 7.32 5.95 -0.51
CA ARG A 20 8.06 7.20 -0.22
C ARG A 20 7.31 8.43 -0.76
N ALA A 21 6.89 8.38 -2.03
CA ALA A 21 6.14 9.48 -2.63
C ALA A 21 4.82 9.75 -1.88
N THR A 22 4.15 8.68 -1.42
CA THR A 22 2.94 8.79 -0.59
C THR A 22 3.24 9.42 0.77
N ALA A 23 4.27 8.94 1.47
CA ALA A 23 4.67 9.47 2.78
C ALA A 23 5.01 10.96 2.68
N ALA A 24 5.80 11.36 1.67
CA ALA A 24 6.14 12.76 1.42
C ALA A 24 4.91 13.62 1.16
N LEU A 25 3.98 13.15 0.30
CA LEU A 25 2.77 13.89 -0.03
C LEU A 25 1.81 14.03 1.18
N LEU A 26 1.70 13.01 2.02
CA LEU A 26 0.90 13.09 3.26
C LEU A 26 1.51 14.10 4.25
N ALA A 27 2.84 14.09 4.42
CA ALA A 27 3.55 15.02 5.29
C ALA A 27 3.47 16.47 4.79
N GLU A 28 3.64 16.71 3.49
CA GLU A 28 3.46 18.02 2.85
C GLU A 28 2.08 18.62 3.19
N HIS A 29 1.06 17.76 3.27
CA HIS A 29 -0.30 18.17 3.62
C HIS A 29 -0.62 18.14 5.11
N GLY A 30 0.40 18.00 5.98
CA GLY A 30 0.31 18.20 7.43
C GLY A 30 0.11 16.96 8.27
N ALA A 31 0.15 15.76 7.70
CA ALA A 31 0.15 14.54 8.50
C ALA A 31 1.50 14.30 9.18
N SER A 32 1.48 13.74 10.40
CA SER A 32 2.63 13.05 10.96
C SER A 32 2.72 11.66 10.35
N VAL A 33 3.89 11.23 9.85
CA VAL A 33 4.00 10.01 9.05
C VAL A 33 5.01 9.03 9.63
N MET A 34 4.57 7.81 9.94
CA MET A 34 5.44 6.69 10.20
C MET A 34 5.95 6.12 8.87
N VAL A 35 7.25 6.26 8.64
CA VAL A 35 7.97 5.67 7.50
C VAL A 35 8.40 4.26 7.90
N ALA A 36 7.72 3.25 7.38
CA ALA A 36 7.95 1.85 7.75
C ALA A 36 8.47 1.05 6.56
N ASP A 37 9.60 0.36 6.72
CA ASP A 37 10.21 -0.49 5.69
C ASP A 37 10.96 -1.67 6.32
N LEU A 38 11.30 -2.66 5.50
CA LEU A 38 12.20 -3.74 5.89
C LEU A 38 13.62 -3.20 6.13
N ASP A 39 14.04 -2.22 5.32
CA ASP A 39 15.34 -1.55 5.36
C ASP A 39 15.24 -0.29 6.24
N GLU A 40 15.57 -0.45 7.53
CA GLU A 40 15.46 0.61 8.53
C GLU A 40 16.36 1.80 8.23
N ASP A 41 17.60 1.55 7.77
CA ASP A 41 18.55 2.62 7.45
C ASP A 41 18.03 3.50 6.31
N LEU A 42 17.50 2.87 5.26
CA LEU A 42 16.90 3.61 4.16
C LEU A 42 15.58 4.30 4.57
N ALA A 43 14.79 3.71 5.46
CA ALA A 43 13.61 4.35 6.01
C ALA A 43 13.98 5.61 6.81
N ALA A 44 15.06 5.56 7.58
CA ALA A 44 15.59 6.70 8.33
C ALA A 44 16.12 7.82 7.40
N GLU A 45 16.85 7.46 6.35
CA GLU A 45 17.29 8.41 5.32
C GLU A 45 16.08 9.10 4.68
N THR A 46 15.10 8.32 4.23
CA THR A 46 13.87 8.85 3.63
C THR A 46 13.08 9.74 4.59
N ALA A 47 12.95 9.34 5.84
CA ALA A 47 12.26 10.15 6.85
C ALA A 47 12.97 11.49 7.11
N GLY A 48 14.30 11.50 7.03
CA GLY A 48 15.13 12.73 7.15
C GLY A 48 14.98 13.70 5.97
N GLU A 49 14.62 13.19 4.78
CA GLU A 49 14.39 14.00 3.57
C GLU A 49 12.96 14.55 3.48
N ILE A 50 12.01 13.98 4.19
CA ILE A 50 10.61 14.41 4.17
C ILE A 50 10.44 15.64 5.07
N GLU A 51 9.96 16.73 4.48
CA GLU A 51 9.59 17.92 5.26
C GLU A 51 8.32 17.66 6.08
N GLY A 52 8.42 17.72 7.40
CA GLY A 52 7.29 17.51 8.31
C GLY A 52 7.64 16.65 9.52
N THR A 53 6.63 16.14 10.19
CA THR A 53 6.80 15.24 11.33
C THR A 53 6.84 13.80 10.87
N THR A 54 7.96 13.15 11.05
CA THR A 54 8.18 11.74 10.68
C THR A 54 8.66 10.92 11.88
N ALA A 55 8.40 9.64 11.84
CA ALA A 55 9.02 8.60 12.68
C ALA A 55 9.40 7.42 11.81
N VAL A 56 10.28 6.56 12.28
CA VAL A 56 10.83 5.42 11.52
C VAL A 56 10.49 4.11 12.22
N PHE A 57 10.22 3.08 11.42
CA PHE A 57 10.10 1.71 11.89
C PHE A 57 10.75 0.76 10.88
N GLY A 58 11.71 -0.04 11.33
CA GLY A 58 12.33 -1.12 10.56
C GLY A 58 11.82 -2.48 11.00
N GLY A 59 11.55 -3.38 10.04
CA GLY A 59 11.21 -4.76 10.35
C GLY A 59 10.53 -5.53 9.24
N ASP A 60 10.69 -6.86 9.27
CA ASP A 60 10.00 -7.76 8.35
C ASP A 60 8.55 -7.98 8.82
N LEU A 61 7.61 -7.39 8.08
CA LEU A 61 6.17 -7.48 8.39
C LEU A 61 5.62 -8.91 8.30
N THR A 62 6.35 -9.84 7.69
CA THR A 62 5.94 -11.25 7.62
C THR A 62 6.25 -12.01 8.90
N GLU A 63 7.12 -11.48 9.76
CA GLU A 63 7.42 -12.06 11.06
C GLU A 63 6.30 -11.83 12.07
N ASP A 64 6.16 -12.78 12.99
CA ASP A 64 5.11 -12.71 14.02
C ASP A 64 5.35 -11.55 15.00
N GLY A 65 4.30 -10.78 15.26
CA GLY A 65 4.31 -9.66 16.19
C GLY A 65 4.82 -8.33 15.60
N VAL A 66 5.49 -8.33 14.44
CA VAL A 66 6.07 -7.11 13.84
C VAL A 66 4.98 -6.14 13.37
N CYS A 67 3.87 -6.64 12.81
CA CYS A 67 2.74 -5.80 12.42
C CYS A 67 2.11 -5.08 13.63
N GLU A 68 1.95 -5.78 14.74
CA GLU A 68 1.44 -5.23 15.99
C GLU A 68 2.43 -4.20 16.58
N ALA A 69 3.72 -4.50 16.57
CA ALA A 69 4.77 -3.59 17.03
C ALA A 69 4.81 -2.30 16.19
N LEU A 70 4.66 -2.38 14.88
CA LEU A 70 4.60 -1.23 13.98
C LEU A 70 3.42 -0.30 14.32
N VAL A 71 2.23 -0.87 14.53
CA VAL A 71 1.05 -0.08 14.91
C VAL A 71 1.27 0.58 16.28
N ALA A 72 1.80 -0.17 17.26
CA ALA A 72 2.10 0.35 18.58
C ALA A 72 3.12 1.49 18.52
N ALA A 73 4.23 1.33 17.78
CA ALA A 73 5.24 2.37 17.59
C ALA A 73 4.65 3.64 16.92
N THR A 74 3.72 3.46 15.98
CA THR A 74 3.04 4.61 15.34
C THR A 74 2.20 5.40 16.36
N VAL A 75 1.45 4.68 17.20
CA VAL A 75 0.62 5.31 18.23
C VAL A 75 1.49 5.94 19.33
N GLU A 76 2.59 5.31 19.70
CA GLU A 76 3.55 5.86 20.66
C GLU A 76 4.17 7.16 20.14
N ALA A 77 4.59 7.19 18.87
CA ALA A 77 5.23 8.37 18.26
C ALA A 77 4.27 9.56 18.11
N PHE A 78 2.99 9.33 17.81
CA PHE A 78 2.06 10.38 17.42
C PHE A 78 0.83 10.51 18.33
N GLY A 79 0.69 9.66 19.35
CA GLY A 79 -0.44 9.64 20.28
C GLY A 79 -1.75 9.11 19.71
N LYS A 80 -1.79 8.77 18.42
CA LYS A 80 -2.99 8.30 17.69
C LYS A 80 -2.65 7.65 16.36
N LEU A 81 -3.67 7.09 15.70
CA LEU A 81 -3.59 6.60 14.32
C LEU A 81 -4.87 6.99 13.56
N ASP A 82 -4.73 7.72 12.46
CA ASP A 82 -5.85 8.17 11.62
C ASP A 82 -5.85 7.52 10.23
N ILE A 83 -4.67 7.24 9.68
CA ILE A 83 -4.50 6.78 8.29
C ILE A 83 -3.57 5.57 8.25
N VAL A 84 -3.99 4.52 7.56
CA VAL A 84 -3.12 3.36 7.23
C VAL A 84 -3.06 3.19 5.71
N VAL A 85 -1.85 3.17 5.17
CA VAL A 85 -1.59 2.83 3.77
C VAL A 85 -0.80 1.52 3.71
N ASN A 86 -1.47 0.44 3.34
CA ASN A 86 -0.86 -0.85 3.09
C ASN A 86 -0.26 -0.85 1.68
N ASN A 87 1.01 -0.49 1.57
CA ASN A 87 1.74 -0.40 0.31
C ASN A 87 2.87 -1.42 0.20
N ALA A 88 3.43 -1.90 1.30
CA ALA A 88 4.51 -2.89 1.29
C ALA A 88 4.20 -4.09 0.39
N GLY A 89 5.19 -4.54 -0.36
CA GLY A 89 5.08 -5.71 -1.20
C GLY A 89 6.20 -5.82 -2.22
N PHE A 90 6.31 -7.02 -2.76
CA PHE A 90 7.26 -7.38 -3.82
C PHE A 90 6.59 -8.35 -4.80
N GLY A 91 7.28 -8.67 -5.90
CA GLY A 91 6.83 -9.68 -6.87
C GLY A 91 7.79 -10.87 -6.88
N TRP A 92 7.23 -12.06 -7.04
CA TRP A 92 7.99 -13.29 -7.27
C TRP A 92 7.29 -14.10 -8.36
N ASP A 93 7.51 -13.66 -9.59
CA ASP A 93 6.79 -14.16 -10.75
C ASP A 93 7.24 -15.58 -11.15
N GLY A 94 6.33 -16.35 -11.71
CA GLY A 94 6.56 -17.68 -12.23
C GLY A 94 5.34 -18.25 -12.93
N ILE A 95 5.56 -19.05 -13.98
CA ILE A 95 4.46 -19.73 -14.67
C ILE A 95 3.80 -20.72 -13.71
N ALA A 96 2.48 -20.72 -13.63
CA ALA A 96 1.70 -21.43 -12.61
C ALA A 96 2.08 -22.89 -12.40
N HIS A 97 2.31 -23.66 -13.46
CA HIS A 97 2.69 -25.09 -13.37
C HIS A 97 4.16 -25.34 -12.95
N LYS A 98 4.97 -24.27 -12.80
CA LYS A 98 6.35 -24.34 -12.30
C LYS A 98 6.53 -23.56 -10.99
N MET A 99 5.49 -22.90 -10.54
CA MET A 99 5.48 -22.11 -9.32
C MET A 99 5.51 -23.04 -8.11
N SER A 100 6.42 -22.78 -7.16
CA SER A 100 6.44 -23.53 -5.90
C SER A 100 5.35 -23.05 -4.94
N ASP A 101 4.98 -23.90 -4.00
CA ASP A 101 4.08 -23.55 -2.90
C ASP A 101 4.64 -22.39 -2.06
N GLU A 102 5.95 -22.33 -1.92
CA GLU A 102 6.65 -21.27 -1.20
C GLU A 102 6.46 -19.91 -1.89
N GLN A 103 6.71 -19.84 -3.22
CA GLN A 103 6.44 -18.64 -4.01
C GLN A 103 4.98 -18.20 -3.88
N PHE A 104 4.05 -19.16 -3.90
CA PHE A 104 2.63 -18.85 -3.80
C PHE A 104 2.28 -18.28 -2.42
N ARG A 105 2.74 -18.94 -1.35
CA ARG A 105 2.48 -18.52 0.04
C ARG A 105 3.10 -17.18 0.36
N ALA A 106 4.34 -16.91 -0.07
CA ALA A 106 5.02 -15.63 0.17
C ALA A 106 4.21 -14.44 -0.38
N MET A 107 3.61 -14.58 -1.57
CA MET A 107 2.77 -13.53 -2.15
C MET A 107 1.44 -13.35 -1.41
N LEU A 108 0.82 -14.43 -0.94
CA LEU A 108 -0.37 -14.31 -0.09
C LEU A 108 -0.03 -13.67 1.25
N GLU A 109 1.09 -14.04 1.84
CA GLU A 109 1.54 -13.49 3.13
C GLU A 109 1.70 -11.99 3.05
N ILE A 110 2.57 -11.50 2.18
CA ILE A 110 2.88 -10.07 2.13
C ILE A 110 1.71 -9.22 1.62
N HIS A 111 0.91 -9.72 0.67
CA HIS A 111 -0.14 -8.92 0.02
C HIS A 111 -1.53 -9.03 0.65
N THR A 112 -1.77 -10.04 1.50
CA THR A 112 -3.09 -10.26 2.10
C THR A 112 -3.01 -10.41 3.62
N VAL A 113 -2.13 -11.28 4.13
CA VAL A 113 -2.05 -11.59 5.57
C VAL A 113 -1.44 -10.42 6.34
N VAL A 114 -0.35 -9.85 5.85
CA VAL A 114 0.29 -8.66 6.46
C VAL A 114 -0.68 -7.47 6.56
N PRO A 115 -1.36 -7.02 5.48
CA PRO A 115 -2.39 -6.00 5.59
C PRO A 115 -3.49 -6.35 6.60
N PHE A 116 -3.93 -7.60 6.64
CA PHE A 116 -4.93 -8.05 7.62
C PHE A 116 -4.40 -7.90 9.06
N ARG A 117 -3.16 -8.33 9.35
CA ARG A 117 -2.55 -8.21 10.69
C ARG A 117 -2.43 -6.75 11.11
N ILE A 118 -1.94 -5.87 10.23
CA ILE A 118 -1.85 -4.43 10.49
C ILE A 118 -3.23 -3.84 10.79
N LEU A 119 -4.23 -4.13 9.97
CA LEU A 119 -5.58 -3.59 10.15
C LEU A 119 -6.25 -4.14 11.40
N ARG A 120 -6.03 -5.41 11.75
CA ARG A 120 -6.48 -5.99 13.01
C ARG A 120 -5.86 -5.28 14.22
N ALA A 121 -4.56 -5.00 14.18
CA ALA A 121 -3.87 -4.24 15.22
C ALA A 121 -4.33 -2.78 15.31
N ALA A 122 -4.62 -2.14 14.16
CA ALA A 122 -5.11 -0.77 14.08
C ALA A 122 -6.58 -0.61 14.55
N ALA A 123 -7.38 -1.68 14.51
CA ALA A 123 -8.83 -1.63 14.78
C ALA A 123 -9.21 -0.97 16.12
N PRO A 124 -8.56 -1.23 17.27
CA PRO A 124 -8.85 -0.53 18.52
C PRO A 124 -8.63 0.97 18.43
N HIS A 125 -7.55 1.40 17.76
CA HIS A 125 -7.19 2.81 17.60
C HIS A 125 -8.11 3.58 16.64
N PHE A 126 -8.90 2.89 15.86
CA PHE A 126 -9.95 3.48 15.03
C PHE A 126 -11.31 3.49 15.75
N ARG A 127 -11.68 2.35 16.35
CA ARG A 127 -13.04 2.11 16.84
C ARG A 127 -13.32 2.72 18.20
N GLU A 128 -12.35 2.71 19.11
CA GLU A 128 -12.57 3.26 20.45
C GLU A 128 -12.72 4.80 20.41
N PRO A 129 -11.84 5.57 19.72
CA PRO A 129 -12.07 7.00 19.57
C PRO A 129 -13.37 7.32 18.84
N ALA A 130 -13.75 6.53 17.80
CA ALA A 130 -14.99 6.74 17.06
C ALA A 130 -16.25 6.62 17.94
N LYS A 131 -16.24 5.77 18.95
CA LYS A 131 -17.37 5.67 19.92
C LYS A 131 -17.50 6.94 20.76
N GLN A 132 -16.38 7.50 21.22
CA GLN A 132 -16.35 8.74 22.00
C GLN A 132 -16.82 9.91 21.17
N GLU A 133 -16.25 10.06 19.96
CA GLU A 133 -16.61 11.08 18.98
C GLU A 133 -18.11 11.06 18.64
N ALA A 134 -18.67 9.85 18.43
CA ALA A 134 -20.09 9.68 18.17
C ALA A 134 -20.96 10.09 19.37
N ALA A 135 -20.54 9.80 20.59
CA ALA A 135 -21.23 10.22 21.81
C ALA A 135 -21.24 11.75 21.99
N GLU A 136 -20.23 12.43 21.47
CA GLU A 136 -20.09 13.88 21.46
C GLU A 136 -20.75 14.55 20.24
N GLY A 137 -21.34 13.75 19.33
CA GLY A 137 -21.96 14.25 18.10
C GLY A 137 -20.95 14.67 17.02
N LEU A 138 -19.69 14.25 17.15
CA LEU A 138 -18.62 14.55 16.21
C LEU A 138 -18.55 13.49 15.10
N GLU A 139 -18.29 13.94 13.87
CA GLU A 139 -18.04 13.06 12.74
C GLU A 139 -16.58 13.16 12.30
N VAL A 140 -15.77 12.18 12.71
CA VAL A 140 -14.33 12.12 12.40
C VAL A 140 -14.04 10.91 11.52
N PHE A 141 -13.54 11.17 10.32
CA PHE A 141 -13.17 10.10 9.39
C PHE A 141 -11.72 9.65 9.58
N ARG A 142 -11.53 8.33 9.57
CA ARG A 142 -10.24 7.65 9.48
C ARG A 142 -10.15 6.94 8.14
N LYS A 143 -8.96 6.67 7.67
CA LYS A 143 -8.73 6.20 6.30
C LYS A 143 -7.84 4.96 6.27
N VAL A 144 -8.25 4.00 5.49
CA VAL A 144 -7.43 2.84 5.09
C VAL A 144 -7.35 2.81 3.58
N VAL A 145 -6.13 2.79 3.05
CA VAL A 145 -5.89 2.65 1.62
C VAL A 145 -5.00 1.44 1.38
N ASN A 146 -5.53 0.47 0.67
CA ASN A 146 -4.84 -0.75 0.29
C ASN A 146 -4.30 -0.64 -1.14
N VAL A 147 -2.99 -0.77 -1.31
CA VAL A 147 -2.36 -0.73 -2.64
C VAL A 147 -2.46 -2.10 -3.29
N THR A 148 -3.36 -2.22 -4.25
CA THR A 148 -3.53 -3.42 -5.08
C THR A 148 -2.97 -3.20 -6.49
N SER A 149 -3.35 -4.03 -7.45
CA SER A 149 -2.85 -4.01 -8.83
C SER A 149 -3.96 -4.38 -9.80
N ILE A 150 -3.84 -3.94 -11.06
CA ILE A 150 -4.66 -4.47 -12.15
C ILE A 150 -4.48 -5.99 -12.29
N SER A 151 -3.32 -6.56 -11.92
CA SER A 151 -3.15 -8.01 -11.85
C SER A 151 -4.11 -8.67 -10.87
N GLY A 152 -4.44 -8.00 -9.75
CA GLY A 152 -5.44 -8.50 -8.79
C GLY A 152 -6.88 -8.38 -9.26
N THR A 153 -7.18 -7.50 -10.21
CA THR A 153 -8.54 -7.34 -10.77
C THR A 153 -8.78 -8.18 -12.02
N GLN A 154 -7.72 -8.50 -12.78
CA GLN A 154 -7.86 -9.02 -14.13
C GLN A 154 -6.92 -10.21 -14.42
N GLY A 155 -5.95 -10.46 -13.53
CA GLY A 155 -4.89 -11.45 -13.74
C GLY A 155 -3.75 -10.90 -14.59
N ASN A 156 -2.61 -11.59 -14.54
CA ASN A 156 -1.48 -11.35 -15.42
C ASN A 156 -0.67 -12.66 -15.59
N VAL A 157 -0.11 -12.85 -16.77
CA VAL A 157 0.69 -14.05 -17.06
C VAL A 157 1.92 -14.08 -16.14
N GLY A 158 2.19 -15.23 -15.54
CA GLY A 158 3.30 -15.41 -14.61
C GLY A 158 3.05 -14.91 -13.18
N GLN A 159 1.89 -14.38 -12.88
CA GLN A 159 1.56 -13.76 -11.60
C GLN A 159 0.40 -14.44 -10.86
N ALA A 160 0.24 -15.74 -10.97
CA ALA A 160 -0.87 -16.45 -10.31
C ALA A 160 -0.90 -16.19 -8.78
N ASN A 161 0.26 -16.19 -8.13
CA ASN A 161 0.44 -15.90 -6.70
C ASN A 161 0.19 -14.42 -6.37
N TYR A 162 0.84 -13.51 -7.09
CA TYR A 162 0.71 -12.07 -6.90
C TYR A 162 -0.74 -11.61 -7.16
N ALA A 163 -1.35 -12.06 -8.25
CA ALA A 163 -2.73 -11.75 -8.58
C ALA A 163 -3.69 -12.26 -7.50
N ALA A 164 -3.48 -13.49 -6.99
CA ALA A 164 -4.29 -14.03 -5.89
C ALA A 164 -4.15 -13.19 -4.60
N GLY A 165 -2.93 -12.80 -4.22
CA GLY A 165 -2.69 -11.95 -3.06
C GLY A 165 -3.34 -10.57 -3.21
N LYS A 166 -3.18 -9.92 -4.36
CA LYS A 166 -3.79 -8.61 -4.64
C LYS A 166 -5.31 -8.66 -4.78
N ALA A 167 -5.88 -9.77 -5.27
CA ALA A 167 -7.32 -10.01 -5.27
C ALA A 167 -7.86 -10.26 -3.85
N GLY A 168 -7.12 -11.00 -3.01
CA GLY A 168 -7.45 -11.20 -1.59
C GLY A 168 -7.57 -9.86 -0.85
N LEU A 169 -6.65 -8.93 -1.12
CA LEU A 169 -6.67 -7.58 -0.54
C LEU A 169 -7.92 -6.78 -0.98
N ILE A 170 -8.43 -6.97 -2.20
CA ILE A 170 -9.69 -6.38 -2.66
C ILE A 170 -10.88 -6.93 -1.85
N GLY A 171 -10.92 -8.24 -1.60
CA GLY A 171 -11.94 -8.87 -0.76
C GLY A 171 -11.91 -8.31 0.66
N LEU A 172 -10.71 -8.22 1.26
CA LEU A 172 -10.51 -7.62 2.58
C LEU A 172 -10.99 -6.16 2.64
N THR A 173 -10.64 -5.36 1.64
CA THR A 173 -11.09 -3.95 1.51
C THR A 173 -12.61 -3.84 1.59
N LYS A 174 -13.33 -4.63 0.80
CA LYS A 174 -14.79 -4.58 0.72
C LYS A 174 -15.47 -5.07 2.00
N THR A 175 -14.89 -6.08 2.66
CA THR A 175 -15.41 -6.61 3.92
C THR A 175 -15.23 -5.60 5.04
N LEU A 176 -14.02 -5.08 5.24
CA LEU A 176 -13.75 -4.11 6.30
C LEU A 176 -14.47 -2.78 6.07
N ALA A 177 -14.73 -2.40 4.84
CA ALA A 177 -15.58 -1.25 4.56
C ALA A 177 -16.98 -1.43 5.19
N ARG A 178 -17.59 -2.60 5.06
CA ARG A 178 -18.89 -2.87 5.65
C ARG A 178 -18.84 -2.91 7.18
N GLU A 179 -17.80 -3.52 7.75
CA GLU A 179 -17.66 -3.67 9.21
C GLU A 179 -17.34 -2.34 9.92
N TRP A 180 -16.54 -1.48 9.28
CA TRP A 180 -15.97 -0.29 9.92
C TRP A 180 -16.66 1.02 9.51
N GLY A 181 -17.55 0.97 8.52
CA GLY A 181 -18.36 2.13 8.10
C GLY A 181 -19.11 2.81 9.24
N PRO A 182 -19.78 2.08 10.17
CA PRO A 182 -20.40 2.69 11.34
C PRO A 182 -19.45 3.48 12.25
N SER A 183 -18.17 3.13 12.25
CA SER A 183 -17.09 3.84 12.97
C SER A 183 -16.44 4.96 12.13
N LYS A 184 -17.01 5.34 11.00
CA LYS A 184 -16.47 6.37 10.08
C LYS A 184 -15.04 6.07 9.59
N VAL A 185 -14.69 4.80 9.45
CA VAL A 185 -13.42 4.37 8.85
C VAL A 185 -13.64 4.06 7.39
N ASN A 186 -13.19 4.93 6.49
CA ASN A 186 -13.20 4.63 5.06
C ASN A 186 -12.12 3.59 4.74
N VAL A 187 -12.50 2.50 4.08
CA VAL A 187 -11.58 1.47 3.60
C VAL A 187 -11.72 1.37 2.10
N ASN A 188 -10.65 1.69 1.37
CA ASN A 188 -10.62 1.68 -0.09
C ASN A 188 -9.31 1.06 -0.59
N ALA A 189 -9.25 0.78 -1.88
CA ALA A 189 -8.04 0.30 -2.55
C ALA A 189 -7.74 1.12 -3.81
N VAL A 190 -6.45 1.16 -4.19
CA VAL A 190 -6.01 1.66 -5.49
C VAL A 190 -5.37 0.50 -6.25
N ALA A 191 -5.88 0.21 -7.44
CA ALA A 191 -5.32 -0.78 -8.35
C ALA A 191 -4.43 -0.08 -9.37
N PHE A 192 -3.11 -0.23 -9.22
CA PHE A 192 -2.16 0.35 -10.15
C PHE A 192 -1.94 -0.53 -11.38
N GLY A 193 -1.72 0.14 -12.52
CA GLY A 193 -1.06 -0.43 -13.68
C GLY A 193 0.46 -0.38 -13.51
N PHE A 194 1.16 -0.05 -14.59
CA PHE A 194 2.61 0.03 -14.60
C PHE A 194 3.09 1.36 -13.99
N VAL A 195 3.86 1.27 -12.90
CA VAL A 195 4.50 2.41 -12.22
C VAL A 195 6.00 2.18 -12.21
N GLU A 196 6.79 3.20 -12.52
CA GLU A 196 8.26 3.15 -12.48
C GLU A 196 8.76 3.05 -11.04
N THR A 197 9.18 1.85 -10.65
CA THR A 197 9.73 1.54 -9.33
C THR A 197 10.89 0.55 -9.48
N ARG A 198 11.61 0.27 -8.39
CA ARG A 198 12.62 -0.81 -8.39
C ARG A 198 12.04 -2.15 -8.86
N MET A 199 10.80 -2.46 -8.50
CA MET A 199 10.13 -3.71 -8.91
C MET A 199 9.94 -3.80 -10.43
N THR A 200 9.80 -2.67 -11.12
CA THR A 200 9.58 -2.56 -12.57
C THR A 200 10.81 -2.04 -13.32
N ALA A 201 11.94 -1.85 -12.65
CA ALA A 201 13.22 -1.51 -13.26
C ALA A 201 13.67 -2.60 -14.26
N PRO A 202 14.62 -2.32 -15.16
CA PRO A 202 15.20 -3.37 -16.00
C PRO A 202 15.70 -4.53 -15.14
N ALA A 203 15.41 -5.77 -15.57
CA ALA A 203 15.95 -6.95 -14.91
C ALA A 203 17.49 -6.93 -14.98
N GLY A 204 18.15 -7.13 -13.84
CA GLY A 204 19.59 -7.12 -13.67
C GLY A 204 20.04 -8.18 -12.67
N GLU A 205 21.22 -7.98 -12.09
CA GLU A 205 21.76 -8.84 -11.04
C GLU A 205 21.22 -8.49 -9.65
N GLU A 206 20.35 -7.49 -9.56
CA GLU A 206 19.81 -7.01 -8.30
C GLU A 206 18.79 -7.99 -7.74
N THR A 207 18.99 -8.39 -6.49
CA THR A 207 18.10 -9.28 -5.74
C THR A 207 17.50 -8.55 -4.54
N PHE A 208 16.39 -9.05 -4.06
CA PHE A 208 15.73 -8.63 -2.83
C PHE A 208 15.59 -9.84 -1.91
N THR A 209 15.98 -9.73 -0.67
CA THR A 209 15.84 -10.81 0.31
C THR A 209 14.63 -10.59 1.17
N ALA A 210 13.68 -11.52 1.16
CA ALA A 210 12.53 -11.55 2.05
C ALA A 210 12.33 -12.97 2.58
N GLY A 211 12.11 -13.11 3.89
CA GLY A 211 11.95 -14.42 4.52
C GLY A 211 13.15 -15.36 4.32
N GLY A 212 14.37 -14.81 4.13
CA GLY A 212 15.59 -15.60 3.89
C GLY A 212 15.76 -16.12 2.45
N VAL A 213 14.89 -15.70 1.51
CA VAL A 213 14.96 -16.09 0.10
C VAL A 213 15.40 -14.90 -0.75
N GLU A 214 16.38 -15.13 -1.64
CA GLU A 214 16.77 -14.13 -2.65
C GLU A 214 15.80 -14.16 -3.84
N ILE A 215 15.19 -13.02 -4.13
CA ILE A 215 14.19 -12.84 -5.17
C ILE A 215 14.76 -11.92 -6.24
N PRO A 216 14.84 -12.35 -7.51
CA PRO A 216 15.29 -11.48 -8.60
C PRO A 216 14.36 -10.26 -8.75
N MET A 217 14.97 -9.09 -8.93
CA MET A 217 14.22 -7.83 -9.12
C MET A 217 14.21 -7.39 -10.58
N GLY A 218 13.18 -6.61 -10.90
CA GLY A 218 13.02 -6.02 -12.23
C GLY A 218 12.29 -6.92 -13.21
N ILE A 219 12.05 -6.38 -14.40
CA ILE A 219 11.36 -7.05 -15.50
C ILE A 219 12.17 -6.93 -16.79
N PRO A 220 12.08 -7.93 -17.70
CA PRO A 220 12.79 -7.88 -18.99
C PRO A 220 12.43 -6.62 -19.78
N GLU A 221 13.44 -6.02 -20.43
CA GLU A 221 13.26 -4.76 -21.18
C GLU A 221 12.16 -4.85 -22.25
N GLN A 222 12.08 -5.97 -22.96
CA GLN A 222 11.01 -6.21 -23.93
C GLN A 222 9.61 -6.11 -23.33
N MET A 223 9.45 -6.58 -22.09
CA MET A 223 8.17 -6.47 -21.38
C MET A 223 7.87 -5.04 -20.92
N ARG A 224 8.91 -4.28 -20.56
CA ARG A 224 8.78 -2.85 -20.24
C ARG A 224 8.34 -2.04 -21.47
N GLU A 225 8.99 -2.26 -22.61
CA GLU A 225 8.59 -1.62 -23.88
C GLU A 225 7.16 -1.97 -24.29
N LEU A 226 6.78 -3.25 -24.15
CA LEU A 226 5.43 -3.70 -24.44
C LEU A 226 4.41 -3.04 -23.50
N ALA A 227 4.70 -3.00 -22.20
CA ALA A 227 3.84 -2.33 -21.21
C ALA A 227 3.63 -0.86 -21.58
N GLY A 228 4.69 -0.14 -21.95
CA GLY A 228 4.60 1.25 -22.41
C GLY A 228 3.66 1.43 -23.63
N LYS A 229 3.70 0.49 -24.58
CA LYS A 229 2.82 0.51 -25.76
C LYS A 229 1.35 0.19 -25.44
N LEU A 230 1.10 -0.57 -24.38
CA LEU A 230 -0.25 -0.96 -23.94
C LEU A 230 -0.93 0.08 -23.04
N ILE A 231 -0.20 1.09 -22.61
CA ILE A 231 -0.75 2.18 -21.79
C ILE A 231 -1.25 3.30 -22.73
N PRO A 232 -2.55 3.60 -22.76
CA PRO A 232 -3.09 4.67 -23.63
C PRO A 232 -2.45 6.05 -23.41
N LEU A 233 -2.00 6.38 -22.18
CA LEU A 233 -1.24 7.59 -21.91
C LEU A 233 0.21 7.55 -22.46
N GLY A 234 0.63 6.44 -23.08
CA GLY A 234 1.91 6.30 -23.78
C GLY A 234 3.15 6.12 -22.88
N ARG A 235 2.99 6.04 -21.58
CA ARG A 235 4.10 5.87 -20.63
C ARG A 235 3.64 5.26 -19.30
N PRO A 236 4.54 4.65 -18.55
CA PRO A 236 4.32 4.32 -17.13
C PRO A 236 4.04 5.56 -16.29
N ALA A 237 3.42 5.36 -15.13
CA ALA A 237 3.30 6.40 -14.11
C ALA A 237 4.61 6.53 -13.31
N ARG A 238 4.90 7.74 -12.86
CA ARG A 238 5.94 7.97 -11.84
C ARG A 238 5.38 7.71 -10.45
N PRO A 239 6.22 7.41 -9.44
CA PRO A 239 5.79 7.22 -8.07
C PRO A 239 4.94 8.39 -7.52
N GLU A 240 5.29 9.62 -7.86
CA GLU A 240 4.58 10.83 -7.44
C GLU A 240 3.15 10.89 -8.02
N GLU A 241 2.98 10.40 -9.26
CA GLU A 241 1.66 10.31 -9.88
C GLU A 241 0.82 9.19 -9.25
N ALA A 242 1.46 8.11 -8.79
CA ALA A 242 0.79 7.04 -8.05
C ALA A 242 0.39 7.47 -6.63
N ALA A 243 1.14 8.37 -6.00
CA ALA A 243 0.79 8.94 -4.69
C ALA A 243 -0.52 9.74 -4.72
N GLY A 244 -0.85 10.38 -5.85
CA GLY A 244 -2.05 11.22 -5.98
C GLY A 244 -3.37 10.51 -5.63
N PRO A 245 -3.75 9.40 -6.26
CA PRO A 245 -4.97 8.66 -5.91
C PRO A 245 -4.95 8.08 -4.49
N ILE A 246 -3.79 7.71 -3.93
CA ILE A 246 -3.66 7.30 -2.53
C ILE A 246 -3.97 8.50 -1.63
N PHE A 247 -3.36 9.65 -1.88
CA PHE A 247 -3.61 10.88 -1.15
C PHE A 247 -5.09 11.29 -1.20
N PHE A 248 -5.72 11.25 -2.38
CA PHE A 248 -7.14 11.52 -2.50
C PHE A 248 -7.96 10.65 -1.54
N LEU A 249 -7.69 9.35 -1.48
CA LEU A 249 -8.39 8.43 -0.59
C LEU A 249 -8.05 8.64 0.89
N CYS A 250 -6.91 9.23 1.23
CA CYS A 250 -6.53 9.63 2.60
C CYS A 250 -7.15 10.98 3.01
N SER A 251 -7.60 11.79 2.06
CA SER A 251 -8.06 13.16 2.28
C SER A 251 -9.54 13.24 2.66
N PRO A 252 -10.02 14.39 3.18
CA PRO A 252 -11.43 14.63 3.42
C PRO A 252 -12.30 14.58 2.15
N TRP A 253 -11.71 14.81 0.98
CA TRP A 253 -12.43 14.79 -0.30
C TRP A 253 -13.00 13.41 -0.67
N SER A 254 -12.51 12.37 -0.02
CA SER A 254 -12.99 10.99 -0.19
C SER A 254 -13.92 10.50 0.93
N ASN A 255 -14.46 11.37 1.79
CA ASN A 255 -15.27 10.94 2.93
C ASN A 255 -16.49 10.09 2.53
N PHE A 256 -17.05 10.30 1.33
CA PHE A 256 -18.15 9.49 0.81
C PHE A 256 -17.72 8.38 -0.17
N VAL A 257 -16.39 8.19 -0.36
CA VAL A 257 -15.81 7.07 -1.14
C VAL A 257 -15.49 5.95 -0.16
N HIS A 258 -16.15 4.80 -0.32
CA HIS A 258 -16.07 3.72 0.66
C HIS A 258 -16.25 2.35 0.01
N GLY A 259 -15.38 1.38 0.32
CA GLY A 259 -15.40 0.04 -0.24
C GLY A 259 -15.01 -0.04 -1.72
N GLN A 260 -14.39 1.01 -2.27
CA GLN A 260 -14.08 1.10 -3.69
C GLN A 260 -12.66 0.63 -4.02
N VAL A 261 -12.51 0.21 -5.27
CA VAL A 261 -11.21 -0.05 -5.90
C VAL A 261 -11.06 0.93 -7.05
N ILE A 262 -10.21 1.94 -6.87
CA ILE A 262 -9.92 2.93 -7.91
C ILE A 262 -8.78 2.39 -8.77
N THR A 263 -9.01 2.28 -10.08
CA THR A 263 -7.94 1.90 -11.02
C THR A 263 -7.18 3.13 -11.48
N ALA A 264 -5.87 3.13 -11.28
CA ALA A 264 -4.94 4.16 -11.74
C ALA A 264 -3.87 3.52 -12.63
N SER A 265 -4.15 3.39 -13.91
CA SER A 265 -3.35 2.58 -14.85
C SER A 265 -2.97 3.32 -16.14
N GLY A 266 -3.23 4.62 -16.23
CA GLY A 266 -3.03 5.35 -17.48
C GLY A 266 -3.92 4.85 -18.63
N GLY A 267 -5.04 4.19 -18.30
CA GLY A 267 -5.93 3.55 -19.28
C GLY A 267 -5.49 2.15 -19.68
N GLN A 268 -4.40 1.61 -19.09
CA GLN A 268 -4.01 0.22 -19.29
C GLN A 268 -5.14 -0.67 -18.81
N MET A 269 -5.87 -1.22 -19.74
CA MET A 269 -6.90 -2.22 -19.49
C MET A 269 -6.36 -3.56 -19.97
N THR A 270 -6.22 -4.50 -19.06
CA THR A 270 -6.02 -5.88 -19.42
C THR A 270 -7.40 -6.39 -19.82
N GLY A 271 -7.53 -6.80 -21.06
CA GLY A 271 -8.78 -7.35 -21.59
C GLY A 271 -9.76 -6.29 -22.10
N MET A 272 -9.34 -5.46 -23.03
CA MET A 272 -10.28 -5.03 -24.07
C MET A 272 -10.56 -6.24 -24.94
N THR A 273 -11.49 -7.06 -24.49
CA THR A 273 -12.24 -7.88 -25.42
C THR A 273 -13.13 -6.91 -26.19
N SER A 274 -12.79 -6.75 -27.45
CA SER A 274 -13.70 -6.21 -28.46
C SER A 274 -15.09 -6.82 -28.35
#